data_5873dea1c5f7c3bc02da20c0d6144bf7
#
_entry.id   5873dea1c5f7c3bc02da20c0d6144bf7
#
_cell.length_a   1.000
_cell.length_b   1.000
_cell.length_c   1.000
_cell.angle_alpha   90.00
_cell.angle_beta   90.00
_cell.angle_gamma   90.00
#
_symmetry.space_group_name_H-M   'P 1'
#
loop_
_entity.id
_entity.type
_entity.pdbx_description
1 polymer ?
#
loop_
_entity_poly.entity_id
_entity_poly.type
_entity_poly.pdbx_seq_one_letter_code
_entity_poly.pdbx_strand_id
1 'polypeptide(L)'
;ARSEQEGLTPVYTIDGTSVSWDRSANGYRLPTEAEWEYACRAGTTTPFNTETSISAEESNYWGDYPYMIEDNYFNQGNLETPPGVYRQTTVEVNSFSPNAWGLYNMHGNVGEWVWDYYGEYPTEAQTDPTGPETGTRRVYRGGGWNDFAKNLRSAYRAAMPQENSNYNIGLRLVRNAVAGSGSVAGSQTDTTGTGGGNILIAYFSWGGNTRGIAEEIQRQTGADLFEIQLVEPYSTDYNTVLEQAQQDQNEQARPELATHVENMEQYDTIILGYPNWWASIPMPIASFLEEYDFSGKTILPFCSHGGGGLGQSQTAIAKLVPDANLAEGLAINYSGGSGMPDDVSAWLDANGIAKQ
;
A
#
# COMPACT_ATOMS: atom_id res chain seq x y z
N ALA A 1 -25.85 0.49 -1.86
CA ALA A 1 -25.68 -0.59 -2.87
C ALA A 1 -24.49 -1.49 -2.52
N ARG A 2 -23.21 -1.06 -2.77
CA ARG A 2 -22.03 -1.95 -2.54
C ARG A 2 -21.89 -2.35 -1.05
N SER A 3 -22.02 -1.40 -0.13
CA SER A 3 -21.95 -1.72 1.31
C SER A 3 -22.97 -2.80 1.70
N GLU A 4 -24.20 -2.68 1.23
CA GLU A 4 -25.28 -3.65 1.51
C GLU A 4 -25.00 -5.02 0.87
N GLN A 5 -24.42 -5.05 -0.35
CA GLN A 5 -24.04 -6.29 -1.02
C GLN A 5 -22.94 -7.06 -0.24
N GLU A 6 -22.07 -6.33 0.46
CA GLU A 6 -21.00 -6.89 1.29
C GLU A 6 -21.42 -7.02 2.77
N GLY A 7 -22.72 -6.86 3.10
CA GLY A 7 -23.23 -6.98 4.46
C GLY A 7 -22.79 -5.86 5.42
N LEU A 8 -22.30 -4.74 4.87
CA LEU A 8 -21.86 -3.59 5.63
C LEU A 8 -23.01 -2.60 5.86
N THR A 9 -22.95 -1.84 6.96
CA THR A 9 -23.89 -0.77 7.24
C THR A 9 -23.60 0.44 6.34
N PRO A 10 -24.56 0.90 5.50
CA PRO A 10 -24.38 2.08 4.67
C PRO A 10 -24.03 3.32 5.51
N VAL A 11 -23.05 4.08 5.05
CA VAL A 11 -22.53 5.27 5.75
C VAL A 11 -23.40 6.49 5.51
N TYR A 12 -24.02 6.58 4.31
CA TYR A 12 -24.80 7.75 3.92
C TYR A 12 -26.30 7.45 3.88
N THR A 13 -27.06 8.36 4.45
CA THR A 13 -28.51 8.45 4.20
C THR A 13 -28.75 9.63 3.27
N ILE A 14 -29.48 9.38 2.17
CA ILE A 14 -29.78 10.38 1.13
C ILE A 14 -31.27 10.65 1.16
N ASP A 15 -31.65 11.89 1.41
CA ASP A 15 -33.04 12.39 1.35
C ASP A 15 -33.10 13.59 0.40
N GLY A 16 -33.58 13.34 -0.81
CA GLY A 16 -33.55 14.33 -1.89
C GLY A 16 -32.12 14.75 -2.23
N THR A 17 -31.77 16.00 -1.96
CA THR A 17 -30.43 16.56 -2.14
C THR A 17 -29.61 16.58 -0.85
N SER A 18 -30.20 16.20 0.27
CA SER A 18 -29.52 16.15 1.57
C SER A 18 -28.84 14.82 1.77
N VAL A 19 -27.60 14.87 2.20
CA VAL A 19 -26.79 13.67 2.55
C VAL A 19 -26.32 13.80 3.98
N SER A 20 -26.68 12.84 4.83
CA SER A 20 -26.14 12.71 6.17
C SER A 20 -25.15 11.57 6.25
N TRP A 21 -24.16 11.72 7.10
CA TRP A 21 -23.07 10.75 7.30
C TRP A 21 -23.17 10.16 8.71
N ASP A 22 -23.40 8.84 8.80
CA ASP A 22 -23.22 8.07 10.01
C ASP A 22 -21.74 7.65 10.15
N ARG A 23 -21.01 8.32 11.05
CA ARG A 23 -19.60 8.06 11.31
C ARG A 23 -19.33 6.72 11.98
N SER A 24 -20.33 6.10 12.59
CA SER A 24 -20.24 4.80 13.25
C SER A 24 -20.40 3.63 12.27
N ALA A 25 -20.96 3.89 11.09
CA ALA A 25 -21.17 2.87 10.07
C ALA A 25 -19.85 2.43 9.41
N ASN A 26 -19.79 1.14 9.02
CA ASN A 26 -18.60 0.51 8.49
C ASN A 26 -18.59 0.33 6.95
N GLY A 27 -19.58 0.91 6.28
CA GLY A 27 -19.70 0.84 4.82
C GLY A 27 -18.71 1.75 4.09
N TYR A 28 -18.80 1.74 2.77
CA TYR A 28 -17.97 2.56 1.90
C TYR A 28 -18.40 4.02 1.91
N ARG A 29 -17.42 4.92 1.88
CA ARG A 29 -17.59 6.37 1.87
C ARG A 29 -16.49 7.06 1.07
N LEU A 30 -16.65 8.35 0.81
CA LEU A 30 -15.55 9.20 0.38
C LEU A 30 -14.56 9.41 1.55
N PRO A 31 -13.28 9.54 1.29
CA PRO A 31 -12.32 9.99 2.31
C PRO A 31 -12.64 11.44 2.71
N THR A 32 -12.25 11.85 3.90
CA THR A 32 -12.08 13.27 4.20
C THR A 32 -10.88 13.83 3.44
N GLU A 33 -10.78 15.13 3.30
CA GLU A 33 -9.63 15.76 2.66
C GLU A 33 -8.32 15.42 3.39
N ALA A 34 -8.35 15.41 4.72
CA ALA A 34 -7.20 15.05 5.54
C ALA A 34 -6.79 13.58 5.37
N GLU A 35 -7.77 12.66 5.34
CA GLU A 35 -7.49 11.24 5.07
C GLU A 35 -6.89 11.05 3.67
N TRP A 36 -7.40 11.77 2.67
CA TRP A 36 -6.89 11.69 1.32
C TRP A 36 -5.44 12.18 1.24
N GLU A 37 -5.13 13.35 1.84
CA GLU A 37 -3.77 13.91 1.82
C GLU A 37 -2.79 13.04 2.61
N TYR A 38 -3.19 12.53 3.77
CA TYR A 38 -2.40 11.60 4.57
C TYR A 38 -2.07 10.32 3.78
N ALA A 39 -3.06 9.74 3.13
CA ALA A 39 -2.89 8.57 2.26
C ALA A 39 -2.04 8.87 1.02
N CYS A 40 -2.20 10.05 0.40
CA CYS A 40 -1.40 10.50 -0.73
C CYS A 40 0.08 10.63 -0.35
N ARG A 41 0.37 11.25 0.77
CA ARG A 41 1.75 11.44 1.26
C ARG A 41 2.43 10.15 1.65
N ALA A 42 1.71 9.19 2.20
CA ALA A 42 2.26 7.92 2.66
C ALA A 42 3.58 8.09 3.45
N GLY A 43 3.61 9.07 4.37
CA GLY A 43 4.75 9.40 5.20
C GLY A 43 5.71 10.46 4.64
N THR A 44 5.56 10.90 3.38
CA THR A 44 6.42 11.95 2.80
C THR A 44 5.97 13.36 3.19
N THR A 45 6.90 14.31 3.16
CA THR A 45 6.66 15.75 3.33
C THR A 45 6.92 16.55 2.04
N THR A 46 7.38 15.87 1.00
CA THR A 46 7.67 16.43 -0.32
C THR A 46 6.41 16.86 -1.08
N PRO A 47 6.51 17.65 -2.15
CA PRO A 47 5.37 18.02 -2.98
C PRO A 47 4.59 16.83 -3.54
N PHE A 48 5.28 15.75 -3.87
CA PHE A 48 4.71 14.48 -4.34
C PHE A 48 5.17 13.33 -3.46
N ASN A 49 4.47 12.21 -3.48
CA ASN A 49 4.87 11.01 -2.75
C ASN A 49 6.09 10.32 -3.39
N THR A 50 6.44 10.68 -4.61
CA THR A 50 7.63 10.19 -5.31
C THR A 50 8.87 10.96 -4.90
N GLU A 51 8.83 12.31 -5.00
CA GLU A 51 9.98 13.18 -4.71
C GLU A 51 9.55 14.67 -4.69
N THR A 52 10.53 15.55 -4.90
CA THR A 52 10.32 17.00 -5.07
C THR A 52 9.73 17.37 -6.44
N SER A 53 9.77 16.46 -7.40
CA SER A 53 9.19 16.60 -8.74
C SER A 53 8.40 15.35 -9.11
N ILE A 54 7.67 15.39 -10.24
CA ILE A 54 6.94 14.26 -10.81
C ILE A 54 7.10 14.24 -12.31
N SER A 55 7.24 13.06 -12.91
CA SER A 55 7.40 12.84 -14.34
C SER A 55 6.19 12.13 -14.94
N ALA A 56 6.09 12.15 -16.28
CA ALA A 56 5.06 11.41 -17.00
C ALA A 56 5.25 9.88 -16.98
N GLU A 57 6.41 9.39 -16.49
CA GLU A 57 6.68 7.97 -16.24
C GLU A 57 6.12 7.51 -14.88
N GLU A 58 5.82 8.46 -13.99
CA GLU A 58 5.33 8.20 -12.62
C GLU A 58 3.85 8.53 -12.46
N SER A 59 3.28 9.31 -13.41
CA SER A 59 1.90 9.79 -13.29
C SER A 59 1.28 10.13 -14.65
N ASN A 60 -0.04 10.15 -14.70
CA ASN A 60 -0.81 10.56 -15.85
C ASN A 60 -1.34 11.99 -15.68
N TYR A 61 -0.68 12.93 -16.34
CA TYR A 61 -1.02 14.35 -16.33
C TYR A 61 -0.66 14.97 -17.69
N TRP A 62 -0.76 16.28 -17.84
CA TRP A 62 -0.31 16.95 -19.06
C TRP A 62 1.21 16.96 -19.15
N GLY A 63 1.77 15.80 -19.50
CA GLY A 63 3.19 15.48 -19.43
C GLY A 63 4.10 16.32 -20.30
N ASP A 64 3.56 17.03 -21.30
CA ASP A 64 4.32 18.01 -22.09
C ASP A 64 4.85 19.17 -21.24
N TYR A 65 4.30 19.36 -20.04
CA TYR A 65 4.67 20.41 -19.09
C TYR A 65 5.19 19.80 -17.78
N PRO A 66 6.49 19.55 -17.68
CA PRO A 66 7.11 19.02 -16.46
C PRO A 66 6.88 19.94 -15.25
N TYR A 67 7.01 19.38 -14.07
CA TYR A 67 6.84 20.15 -12.84
C TYR A 67 7.93 21.22 -12.71
N MET A 68 7.47 22.44 -12.48
CA MET A 68 8.31 23.60 -12.14
C MET A 68 7.72 24.29 -10.94
N ILE A 69 8.52 24.55 -9.93
CA ILE A 69 8.11 25.25 -8.70
C ILE A 69 7.68 26.69 -9.01
N GLU A 70 8.28 27.28 -10.02
CA GLU A 70 7.97 28.63 -10.48
C GLU A 70 7.01 28.60 -11.67
N ASP A 71 5.99 29.45 -11.67
CA ASP A 71 4.86 29.46 -12.63
C ASP A 71 5.26 29.81 -14.09
N ASN A 72 6.38 29.43 -14.57
CA ASN A 72 6.89 29.84 -15.87
C ASN A 72 6.74 28.73 -16.93
N TYR A 73 5.50 28.32 -17.21
CA TYR A 73 5.16 27.33 -18.23
C TYR A 73 5.57 27.71 -19.66
N PHE A 74 5.87 28.99 -19.90
CA PHE A 74 6.22 29.52 -21.23
C PHE A 74 7.72 29.45 -21.52
N ASN A 75 8.55 29.05 -20.58
CA ASN A 75 10.01 29.01 -20.70
C ASN A 75 10.56 27.59 -20.88
N GLN A 76 10.01 26.84 -21.83
CA GLN A 76 10.42 25.45 -22.11
C GLN A 76 11.91 25.28 -22.47
N GLY A 77 12.61 26.35 -22.80
CA GLY A 77 14.04 26.32 -23.18
C GLY A 77 15.02 26.10 -22.03
N ASN A 78 14.58 26.14 -20.75
CA ASN A 78 15.43 26.02 -19.57
C ASN A 78 14.96 24.90 -18.61
N LEU A 79 14.22 23.90 -19.10
CA LEU A 79 13.75 22.80 -18.27
C LEU A 79 14.89 21.81 -18.01
N GLU A 80 15.21 21.57 -16.74
CA GLU A 80 16.12 20.49 -16.34
C GLU A 80 15.50 19.12 -16.64
N THR A 81 14.18 19.03 -16.61
CA THR A 81 13.41 17.81 -16.92
C THR A 81 12.84 17.93 -18.33
N PRO A 82 13.12 17.00 -19.25
CA PRO A 82 12.54 17.00 -20.59
C PRO A 82 11.04 16.81 -20.56
N PRO A 83 10.27 17.33 -21.53
CA PRO A 83 8.86 17.05 -21.69
C PRO A 83 8.60 15.55 -21.75
N GLY A 84 7.56 15.11 -21.04
CA GLY A 84 7.12 13.72 -21.05
C GLY A 84 5.94 13.47 -21.99
N VAL A 85 5.22 12.38 -21.77
CA VAL A 85 4.10 11.96 -22.60
C VAL A 85 2.79 12.56 -22.11
N TYR A 86 2.05 13.28 -22.96
CA TYR A 86 0.66 13.65 -22.71
C TYR A 86 -0.29 12.60 -23.32
N ARG A 87 -0.93 11.80 -22.48
CA ARG A 87 -1.75 10.65 -22.91
C ARG A 87 -3.16 11.01 -23.38
N GLN A 88 -3.65 12.19 -23.03
CA GLN A 88 -4.96 12.77 -23.42
C GLN A 88 -6.18 11.91 -23.02
N THR A 89 -6.01 10.99 -22.08
CA THR A 89 -7.06 10.10 -21.58
C THR A 89 -6.67 9.56 -20.23
N THR A 90 -7.62 8.97 -19.52
CA THR A 90 -7.33 8.19 -18.32
C THR A 90 -6.57 6.90 -18.66
N VAL A 91 -5.85 6.39 -17.70
CA VAL A 91 -5.15 5.08 -17.76
C VAL A 91 -5.71 4.14 -16.69
N GLU A 92 -5.37 2.87 -16.81
CA GLU A 92 -5.73 1.87 -15.79
C GLU A 92 -5.14 2.25 -14.43
N VAL A 93 -5.82 1.84 -13.36
CA VAL A 93 -5.49 2.24 -11.98
C VAL A 93 -4.05 1.86 -11.59
N ASN A 94 -3.55 0.76 -12.10
CA ASN A 94 -2.23 0.21 -11.80
C ASN A 94 -1.16 0.50 -12.87
N SER A 95 -1.37 1.52 -13.70
CA SER A 95 -0.41 1.87 -14.78
C SER A 95 0.93 2.41 -14.29
N PHE A 96 1.01 2.87 -13.06
CA PHE A 96 2.22 3.41 -12.44
C PHE A 96 2.48 2.72 -11.11
N SER A 97 3.68 2.93 -10.54
CA SER A 97 4.02 2.42 -9.22
C SER A 97 3.11 3.02 -8.13
N PRO A 98 2.70 2.23 -7.14
CA PRO A 98 1.96 2.75 -5.99
C PRO A 98 2.86 3.59 -5.09
N ASN A 99 2.25 4.38 -4.20
CA ASN A 99 2.99 5.01 -3.11
C ASN A 99 3.43 3.98 -2.05
N ALA A 100 4.16 4.43 -1.02
CA ALA A 100 4.69 3.54 0.02
C ALA A 100 3.62 2.76 0.80
N TRP A 101 2.35 3.16 0.72
CA TRP A 101 1.21 2.45 1.33
C TRP A 101 0.38 1.64 0.33
N GLY A 102 0.91 1.37 -0.87
CA GLY A 102 0.26 0.55 -1.88
C GLY A 102 -0.85 1.26 -2.65
N LEU A 103 -0.99 2.59 -2.55
CA LEU A 103 -2.05 3.35 -3.21
C LEU A 103 -1.59 3.86 -4.58
N TYR A 104 -2.34 3.51 -5.61
CA TYR A 104 -2.09 3.87 -6.98
C TYR A 104 -2.70 5.22 -7.35
N ASN A 105 -2.08 5.92 -8.31
CA ASN A 105 -2.59 7.14 -8.93
C ASN A 105 -3.05 8.21 -7.93
N MET A 106 -2.29 8.41 -6.84
CA MET A 106 -2.56 9.51 -5.91
C MET A 106 -2.22 10.88 -6.50
N HIS A 107 -1.48 10.89 -7.60
CA HIS A 107 -1.14 12.08 -8.39
C HIS A 107 -1.57 11.85 -9.83
N GLY A 108 -2.48 12.67 -10.36
CA GLY A 108 -2.94 12.61 -11.74
C GLY A 108 -4.03 11.56 -12.00
N ASN A 109 -4.22 11.22 -13.25
CA ASN A 109 -5.24 10.38 -13.82
C ASN A 109 -6.64 11.01 -13.73
N VAL A 110 -7.25 11.07 -12.55
CA VAL A 110 -8.49 11.83 -12.29
C VAL A 110 -8.38 12.55 -10.95
N GLY A 111 -8.94 13.74 -10.86
CA GLY A 111 -9.19 14.41 -9.59
C GLY A 111 -10.18 13.58 -8.77
N GLU A 112 -9.99 13.45 -7.47
CA GLU A 112 -10.80 12.57 -6.64
C GLU A 112 -11.63 13.37 -5.64
N TRP A 113 -12.95 13.21 -5.68
CA TRP A 113 -13.84 13.81 -4.70
C TRP A 113 -13.54 13.34 -3.29
N VAL A 114 -13.57 14.32 -2.36
CA VAL A 114 -13.54 14.03 -0.92
C VAL A 114 -14.85 14.53 -0.27
N TRP A 115 -15.04 14.16 0.99
CA TRP A 115 -16.26 14.54 1.72
C TRP A 115 -16.38 16.04 1.98
N ASP A 116 -15.25 16.73 2.18
CA ASP A 116 -15.17 18.07 2.75
C ASP A 116 -15.76 19.15 1.82
N TYR A 117 -16.47 20.11 2.39
CA TYR A 117 -16.71 21.38 1.74
C TYR A 117 -15.41 22.19 1.69
N TYR A 118 -15.24 22.95 0.63
CA TYR A 118 -14.10 23.84 0.48
C TYR A 118 -14.23 25.05 1.41
N GLY A 119 -13.21 25.28 2.23
CA GLY A 119 -13.08 26.42 3.13
C GLY A 119 -11.63 26.65 3.56
N GLU A 120 -11.41 27.68 4.34
CA GLU A 120 -10.12 27.96 4.97
C GLU A 120 -9.78 26.86 5.97
N TYR A 121 -8.50 26.50 6.08
CA TYR A 121 -8.06 25.60 7.13
C TYR A 121 -8.13 26.28 8.50
N PRO A 122 -8.58 25.60 9.55
CA PRO A 122 -8.47 26.10 10.92
C PRO A 122 -7.01 26.36 11.28
N THR A 123 -6.78 27.40 12.08
CA THR A 123 -5.44 27.71 12.61
C THR A 123 -5.03 26.81 13.76
N GLU A 124 -6.01 26.22 14.43
CA GLU A 124 -5.80 25.29 15.55
C GLU A 124 -5.68 23.85 15.04
N ALA A 125 -4.90 23.04 15.75
CA ALA A 125 -4.78 21.61 15.47
C ALA A 125 -6.16 20.93 15.55
N GLN A 126 -6.44 20.09 14.55
CA GLN A 126 -7.70 19.37 14.44
C GLN A 126 -7.47 17.87 14.62
N THR A 127 -8.46 17.18 15.18
CA THR A 127 -8.52 15.71 15.22
C THR A 127 -9.64 15.25 14.30
N ASP A 128 -9.34 14.35 13.37
CA ASP A 128 -10.29 13.79 12.40
C ASP A 128 -11.15 14.86 11.70
N PRO A 129 -10.54 15.89 11.08
CA PRO A 129 -11.29 16.98 10.47
C PRO A 129 -12.13 16.47 9.28
N THR A 130 -13.29 17.12 9.08
CA THR A 130 -14.24 16.82 8.00
C THR A 130 -14.60 18.06 7.19
N GLY A 131 -13.78 19.09 7.31
CA GLY A 131 -14.02 20.38 6.68
C GLY A 131 -15.18 21.19 7.32
N PRO A 132 -15.56 22.31 6.72
CA PRO A 132 -16.71 23.11 7.14
C PRO A 132 -18.02 22.30 7.09
N GLU A 133 -18.93 22.57 8.02
CA GLU A 133 -20.24 21.89 8.07
C GLU A 133 -21.12 22.21 6.86
N THR A 134 -20.94 23.38 6.25
CA THR A 134 -21.72 23.84 5.10
C THR A 134 -20.82 24.49 4.07
N GLY A 135 -21.25 24.45 2.81
CA GLY A 135 -20.53 25.07 1.70
C GLY A 135 -21.29 24.91 0.38
N THR A 136 -20.81 25.59 -0.66
CA THR A 136 -21.36 25.52 -2.01
C THR A 136 -20.49 24.69 -2.97
N ARG A 137 -19.29 24.32 -2.54
CA ARG A 137 -18.34 23.54 -3.34
C ARG A 137 -17.73 22.45 -2.49
N ARG A 138 -17.56 21.28 -3.08
CA ARG A 138 -16.82 20.18 -2.49
C ARG A 138 -15.37 20.18 -2.99
N VAL A 139 -14.46 19.71 -2.13
CA VAL A 139 -13.05 19.56 -2.46
C VAL A 139 -12.86 18.32 -3.34
N TYR A 140 -11.92 18.42 -4.29
CA TYR A 140 -11.32 17.28 -4.98
C TYR A 140 -9.80 17.44 -5.00
N ARG A 141 -9.09 16.33 -5.06
CA ARG A 141 -7.65 16.25 -4.86
C ARG A 141 -6.99 15.43 -5.97
N GLY A 142 -5.65 15.49 -6.07
CA GLY A 142 -4.83 14.65 -6.93
C GLY A 142 -4.61 15.18 -8.35
N GLY A 143 -5.52 16.01 -8.86
CA GLY A 143 -5.50 16.46 -10.25
C GLY A 143 -5.84 15.37 -11.27
N GLY A 144 -6.05 15.71 -12.52
CA GLY A 144 -6.43 14.79 -13.58
C GLY A 144 -5.39 14.71 -14.71
N TRP A 145 -5.63 13.83 -15.68
CA TRP A 145 -4.74 13.58 -16.82
C TRP A 145 -4.46 14.81 -17.70
N ASN A 146 -5.30 15.84 -17.63
CA ASN A 146 -5.17 17.09 -18.38
C ASN A 146 -4.80 18.28 -17.48
N ASP A 147 -4.41 18.03 -16.25
CA ASP A 147 -3.90 19.07 -15.34
C ASP A 147 -2.37 19.22 -15.47
N PHE A 148 -1.87 20.39 -15.08
CA PHE A 148 -0.45 20.63 -14.96
C PHE A 148 0.12 19.92 -13.70
N ALA A 149 1.39 19.52 -13.74
CA ALA A 149 2.05 18.84 -12.64
C ALA A 149 1.90 19.56 -11.29
N LYS A 150 1.92 20.90 -11.26
CA LYS A 150 1.69 21.68 -10.02
C LYS A 150 0.34 21.42 -9.36
N ASN A 151 -0.67 20.99 -10.11
CA ASN A 151 -2.02 20.72 -9.62
C ASN A 151 -2.12 19.28 -9.04
N LEU A 152 -1.07 18.48 -9.22
CA LEU A 152 -1.01 17.11 -8.70
C LEU A 152 -0.36 17.01 -7.31
N ARG A 153 0.24 18.10 -6.80
CA ARG A 153 0.92 18.07 -5.50
C ARG A 153 0.00 17.56 -4.38
N SER A 154 0.58 16.82 -3.45
CA SER A 154 -0.15 16.29 -2.27
C SER A 154 -0.97 17.37 -1.56
N ALA A 155 -0.45 18.59 -1.44
CA ALA A 155 -1.12 19.71 -0.79
C ALA A 155 -2.06 20.52 -1.71
N TYR A 156 -2.10 20.23 -3.03
CA TYR A 156 -2.95 21.00 -3.92
C TYR A 156 -4.42 20.68 -3.69
N ARG A 157 -5.23 21.73 -3.59
CA ARG A 157 -6.67 21.66 -3.36
C ARG A 157 -7.41 22.29 -4.54
N ALA A 158 -8.43 21.62 -5.01
CA ALA A 158 -9.36 22.17 -5.96
C ALA A 158 -10.81 21.97 -5.48
N ALA A 159 -11.77 22.72 -6.00
CA ALA A 159 -13.15 22.59 -5.58
C ALA A 159 -14.10 23.02 -6.70
N MET A 160 -15.24 22.33 -6.76
CA MET A 160 -16.34 22.70 -7.65
C MET A 160 -17.70 22.45 -6.96
N PRO A 161 -18.80 23.04 -7.49
CA PRO A 161 -20.14 22.72 -7.02
C PRO A 161 -20.41 21.22 -7.07
N GLN A 162 -21.01 20.69 -6.03
CA GLN A 162 -21.22 19.24 -5.86
C GLN A 162 -22.14 18.61 -6.92
N GLU A 163 -22.97 19.40 -7.56
CA GLU A 163 -23.84 19.00 -8.67
C GLU A 163 -23.13 18.90 -10.02
N ASN A 164 -21.89 19.40 -10.09
CA ASN A 164 -21.12 19.37 -11.33
C ASN A 164 -20.36 18.06 -11.48
N SER A 165 -20.17 17.66 -12.73
CA SER A 165 -19.31 16.55 -13.12
C SER A 165 -18.30 17.01 -14.17
N ASN A 166 -17.17 16.35 -14.25
CA ASN A 166 -16.16 16.59 -15.27
C ASN A 166 -15.51 15.27 -15.69
N TYR A 167 -15.02 15.21 -16.93
CA TYR A 167 -14.42 14.02 -17.53
C TYR A 167 -13.05 13.62 -16.90
N ASN A 168 -12.47 14.52 -16.12
CA ASN A 168 -11.20 14.30 -15.42
C ASN A 168 -11.36 14.21 -13.90
N ILE A 169 -12.60 14.01 -13.40
CA ILE A 169 -12.88 13.85 -11.97
C ILE A 169 -13.59 12.53 -11.72
N GLY A 170 -13.11 11.82 -10.74
CA GLY A 170 -13.64 10.55 -10.26
C GLY A 170 -13.71 10.51 -8.73
N LEU A 171 -13.54 9.36 -8.16
CA LEU A 171 -13.58 9.15 -6.70
C LEU A 171 -12.75 7.95 -6.29
N ARG A 172 -12.33 7.98 -5.03
CA ARG A 172 -11.73 6.84 -4.31
C ARG A 172 -12.61 6.54 -3.10
N LEU A 173 -12.93 5.27 -2.90
CA LEU A 173 -13.70 4.86 -1.72
C LEU A 173 -12.77 4.43 -0.60
N VAL A 174 -13.16 4.77 0.62
CA VAL A 174 -12.57 4.29 1.86
C VAL A 174 -13.66 3.68 2.73
N ARG A 175 -13.30 2.96 3.75
CA ARG A 175 -14.23 2.53 4.82
C ARG A 175 -13.52 2.57 6.17
N ASN A 176 -14.28 2.74 7.23
CA ASN A 176 -13.74 2.62 8.57
C ASN A 176 -13.29 1.18 8.81
N ALA A 177 -12.14 0.99 9.44
CA ALA A 177 -11.79 -0.32 9.97
C ALA A 177 -12.88 -0.74 10.96
N VAL A 178 -13.37 -1.96 10.86
CA VAL A 178 -14.28 -2.51 11.87
C VAL A 178 -13.44 -2.62 13.15
N ALA A 179 -13.94 -2.11 14.26
CA ALA A 179 -13.30 -2.33 15.56
C ALA A 179 -13.23 -3.86 15.77
N GLY A 180 -12.03 -4.42 15.64
CA GLY A 180 -11.78 -5.88 15.61
C GLY A 180 -11.08 -6.39 14.34
N SER A 181 -10.91 -5.59 13.27
CA SER A 181 -10.15 -5.96 12.07
C SER A 181 -9.03 -4.95 11.76
N GLY A 182 -8.60 -4.18 12.72
CA GLY A 182 -7.50 -3.25 12.58
C GLY A 182 -6.36 -3.74 13.45
N SER A 183 -5.31 -4.22 12.83
CA SER A 183 -4.03 -4.35 13.49
C SER A 183 -3.57 -2.97 13.93
N VAL A 184 -3.85 -2.64 15.18
CA VAL A 184 -3.10 -1.65 15.95
C VAL A 184 -2.40 -2.45 17.02
N ALA A 185 -1.13 -2.18 17.23
CA ALA A 185 -0.31 -2.80 18.23
C ALA A 185 -1.05 -3.14 19.53
N GLY A 186 -1.04 -4.41 19.90
CA GLY A 186 -1.21 -4.88 21.25
C GLY A 186 -2.64 -4.88 21.80
N SER A 187 -3.36 -5.97 21.66
CA SER A 187 -4.15 -6.56 22.75
C SER A 187 -4.66 -7.94 22.34
N GLN A 188 -4.34 -8.91 23.16
CA GLN A 188 -4.83 -10.28 23.07
C GLN A 188 -6.35 -10.32 23.17
N THR A 189 -7.00 -11.10 22.33
CA THR A 189 -8.26 -11.75 22.67
C THR A 189 -8.22 -13.18 22.19
N ASP A 190 -8.29 -14.10 23.16
CA ASP A 190 -8.55 -15.50 22.94
C ASP A 190 -9.80 -15.68 22.08
N THR A 191 -9.65 -16.36 20.94
CA THR A 191 -10.77 -17.02 20.27
C THR A 191 -10.37 -18.44 19.93
N THR A 192 -10.88 -19.35 20.72
CA THR A 192 -10.93 -20.78 20.42
C THR A 192 -11.81 -20.99 19.19
N GLY A 193 -11.21 -21.24 18.04
CA GLY A 193 -11.85 -21.66 16.80
C GLY A 193 -11.19 -22.93 16.28
N THR A 194 -11.94 -24.00 16.24
CA THR A 194 -11.54 -25.34 15.82
C THR A 194 -11.26 -25.41 14.31
N GLY A 195 -10.03 -25.82 13.94
CA GLY A 195 -9.75 -26.42 12.63
C GLY A 195 -8.79 -25.64 11.72
N GLY A 196 -7.50 -25.84 11.92
CA GLY A 196 -6.37 -25.34 11.12
C GLY A 196 -5.32 -24.80 12.08
N GLY A 197 -4.08 -25.31 12.02
CA GLY A 197 -2.98 -24.85 12.90
C GLY A 197 -2.84 -23.33 12.88
N ASN A 198 -2.38 -22.74 13.96
CA ASN A 198 -2.14 -21.30 14.07
C ASN A 198 -1.13 -20.87 13.00
N ILE A 199 -1.54 -19.99 12.11
CA ILE A 199 -0.75 -19.53 10.95
C ILE A 199 -0.34 -18.08 11.16
N LEU A 200 0.95 -17.80 11.01
CA LEU A 200 1.51 -16.45 10.95
C LEU A 200 1.96 -16.14 9.52
N ILE A 201 1.55 -15.01 8.97
CA ILE A 201 2.10 -14.44 7.73
C ILE A 201 3.13 -13.40 8.16
N ALA A 202 4.42 -13.78 8.16
CA ALA A 202 5.51 -12.87 8.45
C ALA A 202 6.16 -12.42 7.14
N TYR A 203 6.33 -11.10 6.94
CA TYR A 203 6.90 -10.61 5.69
C TYR A 203 7.74 -9.35 5.86
N PHE A 204 8.76 -9.22 5.01
CA PHE A 204 9.50 -7.98 4.79
C PHE A 204 9.12 -7.41 3.42
N SER A 205 8.84 -6.10 3.34
CA SER A 205 8.50 -5.44 2.08
C SER A 205 9.16 -4.07 1.99
N TRP A 206 9.94 -3.82 0.92
CA TRP A 206 10.53 -2.52 0.66
C TRP A 206 9.65 -1.66 -0.26
N GLY A 207 9.23 -2.19 -1.40
CA GLY A 207 8.46 -1.47 -2.43
C GLY A 207 6.95 -1.77 -2.41
N GLY A 208 6.41 -2.45 -1.39
CA GLY A 208 4.98 -2.74 -1.25
C GLY A 208 4.49 -4.01 -1.98
N ASN A 209 5.22 -4.56 -2.95
CA ASN A 209 4.77 -5.74 -3.71
C ASN A 209 4.57 -6.96 -2.79
N THR A 210 5.53 -7.27 -1.94
CA THR A 210 5.43 -8.39 -0.98
C THR A 210 4.29 -8.17 0.01
N ARG A 211 4.08 -6.91 0.47
CA ARG A 211 2.95 -6.57 1.34
C ARG A 211 1.62 -6.87 0.68
N GLY A 212 1.41 -6.46 -0.58
CA GLY A 212 0.17 -6.73 -1.31
C GLY A 212 -0.13 -8.22 -1.45
N ILE A 213 0.89 -9.07 -1.64
CA ILE A 213 0.75 -10.53 -1.67
C ILE A 213 0.39 -11.06 -0.26
N ALA A 214 1.05 -10.56 0.79
CA ALA A 214 0.79 -10.95 2.17
C ALA A 214 -0.65 -10.61 2.61
N GLU A 215 -1.14 -9.43 2.24
CA GLU A 215 -2.52 -9.01 2.50
C GLU A 215 -3.54 -9.88 1.76
N GLU A 216 -3.23 -10.28 0.53
CA GLU A 216 -4.09 -11.21 -0.21
C GLU A 216 -4.12 -12.60 0.44
N ILE A 217 -2.97 -13.13 0.89
CA ILE A 217 -2.90 -14.38 1.66
C ILE A 217 -3.73 -14.26 2.93
N GLN A 218 -3.60 -13.15 3.67
CA GLN A 218 -4.42 -12.88 4.85
C GLN A 218 -5.91 -12.87 4.52
N ARG A 219 -6.29 -12.18 3.46
CA ARG A 219 -7.70 -12.12 3.01
C ARG A 219 -8.30 -13.50 2.72
N GLN A 220 -7.51 -14.42 2.18
CA GLN A 220 -7.96 -15.79 1.87
C GLN A 220 -7.94 -16.72 3.07
N THR A 221 -7.02 -16.54 4.01
CA THR A 221 -6.80 -17.47 5.12
C THR A 221 -7.32 -16.99 6.48
N GLY A 222 -7.45 -15.67 6.67
CA GLY A 222 -7.71 -15.06 7.98
C GLY A 222 -6.56 -15.19 8.96
N ALA A 223 -5.37 -15.58 8.53
CA ALA A 223 -4.19 -15.75 9.37
C ALA A 223 -3.66 -14.42 9.92
N ASP A 224 -2.90 -14.49 11.00
CA ASP A 224 -2.26 -13.33 11.60
C ASP A 224 -1.19 -12.75 10.67
N LEU A 225 -1.15 -11.41 10.53
CA LEU A 225 -0.23 -10.71 9.65
C LEU A 225 0.81 -9.95 10.48
N PHE A 226 2.09 -10.14 10.14
CA PHE A 226 3.22 -9.50 10.81
C PHE A 226 4.21 -8.93 9.81
N GLU A 227 4.44 -7.62 9.85
CA GLU A 227 5.45 -6.95 9.04
C GLU A 227 6.78 -6.87 9.78
N ILE A 228 7.82 -7.42 9.19
CA ILE A 228 9.20 -7.32 9.66
C ILE A 228 9.72 -5.93 9.32
N GLN A 229 9.98 -5.12 10.33
CA GLN A 229 10.49 -3.76 10.18
C GLN A 229 11.88 -3.65 10.80
N LEU A 230 12.70 -2.74 10.27
CA LEU A 230 14.05 -2.48 10.73
C LEU A 230 14.11 -1.23 11.62
N VAL A 231 15.00 -1.24 12.60
CA VAL A 231 15.34 -0.04 13.40
C VAL A 231 15.94 1.02 12.48
N GLU A 232 16.82 0.63 11.56
CA GLU A 232 17.38 1.48 10.52
C GLU A 232 16.88 0.99 9.15
N PRO A 233 15.81 1.61 8.57
CA PRO A 233 15.28 1.20 7.29
C PRO A 233 16.29 1.40 6.15
N TYR A 234 16.21 0.54 5.13
CA TYR A 234 16.94 0.76 3.87
C TYR A 234 16.54 2.07 3.21
N SER A 235 17.45 2.59 2.36
CA SER A 235 17.18 3.77 1.55
C SER A 235 15.90 3.60 0.71
N THR A 236 15.17 4.68 0.53
CA THR A 236 14.03 4.74 -0.41
C THR A 236 14.47 4.92 -1.86
N ASP A 237 15.75 5.30 -2.09
CA ASP A 237 16.32 5.36 -3.43
C ASP A 237 16.66 3.96 -3.95
N TYR A 238 16.18 3.63 -5.15
CA TYR A 238 16.30 2.30 -5.74
C TYR A 238 17.76 1.86 -5.94
N ASN A 239 18.63 2.74 -6.43
CA ASN A 239 20.02 2.38 -6.66
C ASN A 239 20.77 2.17 -5.35
N THR A 240 20.53 3.05 -4.38
CA THR A 240 21.15 2.96 -3.06
C THR A 240 20.71 1.69 -2.32
N VAL A 241 19.42 1.31 -2.38
CA VAL A 241 18.96 0.07 -1.74
C VAL A 241 19.55 -1.18 -2.41
N LEU A 242 19.76 -1.18 -3.71
CA LEU A 242 20.43 -2.29 -4.39
C LEU A 242 21.86 -2.49 -3.87
N GLU A 243 22.60 -1.40 -3.69
CA GLU A 243 23.97 -1.44 -3.16
C GLU A 243 23.97 -1.90 -1.68
N GLN A 244 23.11 -1.32 -0.84
CA GLN A 244 22.95 -1.72 0.56
C GLN A 244 22.59 -3.20 0.70
N ALA A 245 21.59 -3.66 -0.05
CA ALA A 245 21.16 -5.05 -0.03
C ALA A 245 22.25 -6.03 -0.48
N GLN A 246 23.05 -5.65 -1.49
CA GLN A 246 24.16 -6.46 -1.96
C GLN A 246 25.30 -6.49 -0.93
N GLN A 247 25.60 -5.35 -0.32
CA GLN A 247 26.59 -5.26 0.74
C GLN A 247 26.20 -6.14 1.92
N ASP A 248 24.96 -6.02 2.40
CA ASP A 248 24.44 -6.80 3.52
C ASP A 248 24.51 -8.31 3.25
N GLN A 249 24.17 -8.75 2.04
CA GLN A 249 24.31 -10.15 1.65
C GLN A 249 25.76 -10.62 1.64
N ASN A 250 26.68 -9.81 1.11
CA ASN A 250 28.10 -10.14 1.07
C ASN A 250 28.72 -10.24 2.47
N GLU A 251 28.30 -9.36 3.38
CA GLU A 251 28.75 -9.29 4.76
C GLU A 251 28.02 -10.26 5.69
N GLN A 252 26.96 -10.93 5.19
CA GLN A 252 26.05 -11.75 6.00
C GLN A 252 25.47 -10.94 7.17
N ALA A 253 25.09 -9.69 6.91
CA ALA A 253 24.60 -8.75 7.92
C ALA A 253 23.34 -9.29 8.63
N ARG A 254 23.11 -8.81 9.85
CA ARG A 254 21.88 -9.07 10.62
C ARG A 254 21.32 -7.74 11.07
N PRO A 255 20.59 -7.02 10.16
CA PRO A 255 19.96 -5.77 10.52
C PRO A 255 19.06 -5.93 11.73
N GLU A 256 19.10 -4.95 12.65
CA GLU A 256 18.29 -4.96 13.87
C GLU A 256 16.82 -4.78 13.54
N LEU A 257 15.96 -5.66 14.07
CA LEU A 257 14.53 -5.60 13.87
C LEU A 257 13.87 -4.62 14.85
N ALA A 258 12.93 -3.83 14.35
CA ALA A 258 12.12 -2.92 15.15
C ALA A 258 10.81 -3.56 15.64
N THR A 259 10.41 -4.67 15.00
CA THR A 259 9.17 -5.40 15.32
C THR A 259 9.49 -6.83 15.70
N HIS A 260 8.82 -7.37 16.72
CA HIS A 260 9.04 -8.69 17.27
C HIS A 260 7.71 -9.43 17.42
N VAL A 261 7.70 -10.74 17.11
CA VAL A 261 6.53 -11.58 17.32
C VAL A 261 6.48 -12.01 18.79
N GLU A 262 5.44 -11.57 19.49
CA GLU A 262 5.16 -12.11 20.82
C GLU A 262 4.58 -13.53 20.68
N ASN A 263 4.99 -14.47 21.47
CA ASN A 263 4.46 -15.83 21.48
C ASN A 263 4.60 -16.60 20.13
N MET A 264 5.78 -16.60 19.51
CA MET A 264 6.07 -17.36 18.28
C MET A 264 5.72 -18.85 18.41
N GLU A 265 5.76 -19.38 19.61
CA GLU A 265 5.44 -20.78 19.91
C GLU A 265 3.99 -21.18 19.61
N GLN A 266 3.06 -20.23 19.56
CA GLN A 266 1.66 -20.53 19.24
C GLN A 266 1.45 -20.90 17.76
N TYR A 267 2.38 -20.54 16.87
CA TYR A 267 2.24 -20.77 15.43
C TYR A 267 2.94 -22.06 15.01
N ASP A 268 2.20 -22.90 14.29
CA ASP A 268 2.72 -24.15 13.72
C ASP A 268 3.18 -23.95 12.27
N THR A 269 2.59 -22.96 11.59
CA THR A 269 2.86 -22.64 10.20
C THR A 269 3.21 -21.16 10.05
N ILE A 270 4.31 -20.91 9.36
CA ILE A 270 4.79 -19.55 9.04
C ILE A 270 4.78 -19.38 7.52
N ILE A 271 3.93 -18.51 7.03
CA ILE A 271 3.96 -18.06 5.63
C ILE A 271 4.93 -16.89 5.56
N LEU A 272 6.10 -17.11 4.94
CA LEU A 272 7.24 -16.19 5.00
C LEU A 272 7.41 -15.43 3.68
N GLY A 273 7.19 -14.11 3.71
CA GLY A 273 7.20 -13.23 2.53
C GLY A 273 8.41 -12.31 2.41
N TYR A 274 8.97 -12.18 1.21
CA TYR A 274 10.11 -11.29 0.97
C TYR A 274 10.24 -10.88 -0.51
N PRO A 275 10.87 -9.71 -0.81
CA PRO A 275 11.33 -9.44 -2.15
C PRO A 275 12.56 -10.29 -2.47
N ASN A 276 12.63 -10.86 -3.66
CA ASN A 276 13.84 -11.57 -4.10
C ASN A 276 14.93 -10.55 -4.44
N TRP A 277 15.88 -10.36 -3.54
CA TRP A 277 17.04 -9.49 -3.73
C TRP A 277 18.28 -10.31 -4.03
N TRP A 278 18.96 -9.97 -5.13
CA TRP A 278 20.18 -10.64 -5.57
C TRP A 278 20.06 -12.17 -5.60
N ALA A 279 18.92 -12.65 -6.13
CA ALA A 279 18.56 -14.06 -6.26
C ALA A 279 18.45 -14.83 -4.92
N SER A 280 18.23 -14.15 -3.81
CA SER A 280 18.12 -14.76 -2.48
C SER A 280 17.18 -13.96 -1.57
N ILE A 281 17.13 -14.34 -0.27
CA ILE A 281 16.41 -13.58 0.76
C ILE A 281 17.14 -12.27 1.08
N PRO A 282 16.42 -11.19 1.42
CA PRO A 282 17.02 -10.01 2.04
C PRO A 282 17.44 -10.30 3.49
N MET A 283 18.45 -9.60 3.98
CA MET A 283 19.05 -9.89 5.29
C MET A 283 18.12 -9.66 6.50
N PRO A 284 17.10 -8.79 6.45
CA PRO A 284 16.03 -8.75 7.48
C PRO A 284 15.33 -10.10 7.70
N ILE A 285 15.15 -10.90 6.65
CA ILE A 285 14.60 -12.26 6.75
C ILE A 285 15.56 -13.18 7.50
N ALA A 286 16.87 -13.04 7.27
CA ALA A 286 17.87 -13.81 8.02
C ALA A 286 17.86 -13.43 9.52
N SER A 287 17.78 -12.13 9.84
CA SER A 287 17.62 -11.67 11.23
C SER A 287 16.38 -12.28 11.88
N PHE A 288 15.23 -12.26 11.21
CA PHE A 288 13.97 -12.83 11.70
C PHE A 288 14.07 -14.35 11.92
N LEU A 289 14.67 -15.08 10.99
CA LEU A 289 14.80 -16.54 11.09
C LEU A 289 15.76 -16.98 12.19
N GLU A 290 16.71 -16.14 12.58
CA GLU A 290 17.65 -16.44 13.69
C GLU A 290 17.12 -15.98 15.06
N GLU A 291 16.04 -15.17 15.09
CA GLU A 291 15.49 -14.66 16.35
C GLU A 291 14.61 -15.70 17.08
N TYR A 292 13.98 -16.62 16.35
CA TYR A 292 13.01 -17.56 16.91
C TYR A 292 13.38 -19.02 16.64
N ASP A 293 12.81 -19.93 17.43
CA ASP A 293 12.89 -21.38 17.20
C ASP A 293 11.78 -21.83 16.22
N PHE A 294 12.20 -22.30 15.05
CA PHE A 294 11.31 -22.84 14.01
C PHE A 294 11.33 -24.38 13.97
N SER A 295 11.93 -25.05 14.94
CA SER A 295 12.03 -26.52 14.97
C SER A 295 10.65 -27.16 14.92
N GLY A 296 10.42 -28.02 13.92
CA GLY A 296 9.15 -28.71 13.70
C GLY A 296 8.04 -27.87 13.10
N LYS A 297 8.20 -26.54 12.96
CA LYS A 297 7.24 -25.67 12.30
C LYS A 297 7.32 -25.82 10.78
N THR A 298 6.22 -25.53 10.08
CA THR A 298 6.18 -25.50 8.62
C THR A 298 6.39 -24.08 8.12
N ILE A 299 7.34 -23.88 7.21
CA ILE A 299 7.57 -22.58 6.56
C ILE A 299 7.15 -22.67 5.10
N LEU A 300 6.20 -21.83 4.71
CA LEU A 300 5.74 -21.63 3.32
C LEU A 300 6.32 -20.31 2.80
N PRO A 301 7.40 -20.32 2.02
CA PRO A 301 7.98 -19.10 1.50
C PRO A 301 7.20 -18.55 0.31
N PHE A 302 7.04 -17.23 0.23
CA PHE A 302 6.62 -16.56 -0.99
C PHE A 302 7.50 -15.35 -1.28
N CYS A 303 7.71 -15.07 -2.55
CA CYS A 303 8.49 -13.89 -2.92
C CYS A 303 7.85 -13.06 -4.02
N SER A 304 8.04 -11.73 -3.94
CA SER A 304 7.90 -10.84 -5.07
C SER A 304 9.24 -10.72 -5.81
N HIS A 305 9.23 -10.70 -7.15
CA HIS A 305 10.47 -10.66 -7.94
C HIS A 305 10.31 -9.90 -9.25
N GLY A 306 11.41 -9.42 -9.82
CA GLY A 306 11.47 -8.78 -11.14
C GLY A 306 11.99 -9.70 -12.26
N GLY A 307 11.72 -11.02 -12.19
CA GLY A 307 12.14 -12.01 -13.19
C GLY A 307 12.98 -13.18 -12.65
N GLY A 308 13.50 -13.10 -11.40
CA GLY A 308 14.39 -14.11 -10.83
C GLY A 308 13.68 -15.31 -10.13
N GLY A 309 12.35 -15.30 -10.02
CA GLY A 309 11.60 -16.30 -9.26
C GLY A 309 12.07 -16.39 -7.80
N LEU A 310 12.04 -17.56 -7.20
CA LEU A 310 12.56 -17.83 -5.84
C LEU A 310 14.10 -17.78 -5.78
N GLY A 311 14.79 -17.96 -6.90
CA GLY A 311 16.25 -18.00 -6.91
C GLY A 311 16.82 -19.06 -5.95
N GLN A 312 17.75 -18.63 -5.07
CA GLN A 312 18.36 -19.47 -4.05
C GLN A 312 17.72 -19.27 -2.64
N SER A 313 16.63 -18.51 -2.55
CA SER A 313 16.05 -18.12 -1.28
C SER A 313 15.60 -19.31 -0.42
N GLN A 314 15.00 -20.34 -1.02
CA GLN A 314 14.62 -21.56 -0.28
C GLN A 314 15.83 -22.28 0.31
N THR A 315 16.95 -22.34 -0.44
CA THR A 315 18.20 -22.92 0.06
C THR A 315 18.77 -22.09 1.20
N ALA A 316 18.67 -20.76 1.13
CA ALA A 316 19.12 -19.87 2.18
C ALA A 316 18.26 -20.04 3.45
N ILE A 317 16.94 -20.11 3.33
CA ILE A 317 16.02 -20.39 4.45
C ILE A 317 16.35 -21.73 5.10
N ALA A 318 16.48 -22.81 4.32
CA ALA A 318 16.76 -24.14 4.82
C ALA A 318 18.10 -24.24 5.60
N LYS A 319 19.07 -23.38 5.26
CA LYS A 319 20.35 -23.30 6.00
C LYS A 319 20.22 -22.60 7.36
N LEU A 320 19.35 -21.60 7.45
CA LEU A 320 19.14 -20.83 8.67
C LEU A 320 18.27 -21.59 9.67
N VAL A 321 17.30 -22.34 9.19
CA VAL A 321 16.34 -23.10 10.02
C VAL A 321 16.25 -24.56 9.56
N PRO A 322 17.33 -25.35 9.76
CA PRO A 322 17.43 -26.71 9.22
C PRO A 322 16.43 -27.70 9.83
N ASP A 323 15.89 -27.40 11.00
CA ASP A 323 14.94 -28.24 11.71
C ASP A 323 13.47 -27.87 11.43
N ALA A 324 13.22 -26.90 10.55
CA ALA A 324 11.89 -26.55 10.06
C ALA A 324 11.51 -27.37 8.83
N ASN A 325 10.20 -27.57 8.62
CA ASN A 325 9.66 -28.19 7.41
C ASN A 325 9.45 -27.12 6.34
N LEU A 326 10.32 -27.05 5.34
CA LEU A 326 10.19 -26.09 4.26
C LEU A 326 9.26 -26.64 3.16
N ALA A 327 8.15 -25.94 2.91
CA ALA A 327 7.17 -26.27 1.89
C ALA A 327 7.50 -25.64 0.51
N GLU A 328 6.70 -25.95 -0.51
CA GLU A 328 6.86 -25.38 -1.84
C GLU A 328 6.55 -23.89 -1.83
N GLY A 329 7.47 -23.09 -2.39
CA GLY A 329 7.37 -21.64 -2.38
C GLY A 329 6.56 -21.07 -3.54
N LEU A 330 5.95 -19.90 -3.33
CA LEU A 330 5.26 -19.11 -4.35
C LEU A 330 6.18 -17.98 -4.85
N ALA A 331 6.28 -17.82 -6.17
CA ALA A 331 7.00 -16.70 -6.78
C ALA A 331 6.04 -15.86 -7.63
N ILE A 332 5.87 -14.61 -7.25
CA ILE A 332 4.99 -13.64 -7.93
C ILE A 332 5.84 -12.56 -8.59
N ASN A 333 5.63 -12.35 -9.90
CA ASN A 333 6.33 -11.31 -10.63
C ASN A 333 5.77 -9.93 -10.25
N TYR A 334 6.59 -9.07 -9.62
CA TYR A 334 6.19 -7.79 -9.02
C TYR A 334 4.99 -7.96 -8.09
N SER A 335 3.84 -7.35 -8.42
CA SER A 335 2.58 -7.47 -7.67
C SER A 335 1.64 -8.56 -8.20
N GLY A 336 2.03 -9.28 -9.28
CA GLY A 336 1.24 -10.36 -9.89
C GLY A 336 0.01 -9.92 -10.69
N GLY A 337 -0.35 -8.62 -10.65
CA GLY A 337 -1.50 -8.10 -11.37
C GLY A 337 -2.83 -8.77 -10.98
N SER A 338 -3.78 -8.81 -11.90
CA SER A 338 -5.13 -9.37 -11.66
C SER A 338 -5.15 -10.89 -11.45
N GLY A 339 -4.11 -11.60 -11.82
CA GLY A 339 -4.01 -13.07 -11.64
C GLY A 339 -3.48 -13.48 -10.26
N MET A 340 -2.89 -12.55 -9.50
CA MET A 340 -2.25 -12.85 -8.22
C MET A 340 -3.18 -13.55 -7.20
N PRO A 341 -4.46 -13.16 -7.05
CA PRO A 341 -5.36 -13.85 -6.14
C PRO A 341 -5.58 -15.33 -6.48
N ASP A 342 -5.64 -15.66 -7.78
CA ASP A 342 -5.81 -17.04 -8.24
C ASP A 342 -4.52 -17.85 -8.03
N ASP A 343 -3.34 -17.26 -8.28
CA ASP A 343 -2.04 -17.88 -8.02
C ASP A 343 -1.86 -18.17 -6.53
N VAL A 344 -2.18 -17.22 -5.67
CA VAL A 344 -2.18 -17.37 -4.19
C VAL A 344 -3.13 -18.49 -3.78
N SER A 345 -4.37 -18.48 -4.31
CA SER A 345 -5.39 -19.49 -4.00
C SER A 345 -4.93 -20.89 -4.35
N ALA A 346 -4.37 -21.07 -5.55
CA ALA A 346 -3.87 -22.36 -6.02
C ALA A 346 -2.68 -22.86 -5.17
N TRP A 347 -1.78 -21.95 -4.79
CA TRP A 347 -0.63 -22.29 -3.94
C TRP A 347 -1.03 -22.66 -2.50
N LEU A 348 -2.01 -21.97 -1.90
CA LEU A 348 -2.55 -22.30 -0.59
C LEU A 348 -3.20 -23.70 -0.62
N ASP A 349 -3.99 -24.01 -1.65
CA ASP A 349 -4.62 -25.33 -1.83
C ASP A 349 -3.56 -26.44 -1.97
N ALA A 350 -2.51 -26.20 -2.77
CA ALA A 350 -1.42 -27.15 -2.97
C ALA A 350 -0.65 -27.47 -1.67
N ASN A 351 -0.60 -26.51 -0.75
CA ASN A 351 0.05 -26.67 0.56
C ASN A 351 -0.94 -27.06 1.69
N GLY A 352 -2.20 -27.34 1.37
CA GLY A 352 -3.20 -27.78 2.33
C GLY A 352 -3.62 -26.70 3.35
N ILE A 353 -3.45 -25.42 3.02
CA ILE A 353 -3.85 -24.29 3.87
C ILE A 353 -5.35 -24.04 3.67
N ALA A 354 -6.10 -24.07 4.76
CA ALA A 354 -7.53 -23.78 4.75
C ALA A 354 -7.79 -22.31 4.41
N LYS A 355 -8.75 -22.06 3.55
CA LYS A 355 -9.26 -20.72 3.19
C LYS A 355 -10.60 -20.46 3.90
N GLN A 356 -10.86 -19.18 4.21
CA GLN A 356 -12.12 -18.74 4.81
C GLN A 356 -13.20 -18.47 3.76
#